data_ede88b0a5472b07609cf72a193d207ed
#
_entry.id   ede88b0a5472b07609cf72a193d207ed
#
_cell.length_a   1.000
_cell.length_b   1.000
_cell.length_c   1.000
_cell.angle_alpha   90.00
_cell.angle_beta   90.00
_cell.angle_gamma   90.00
#
_symmetry.space_group_name_H-M   'P 1'
#
loop_
_entity.id
_entity.type
_entity.pdbx_description
1 polymer ?
#
loop_
_entity_poly.entity_id
_entity_poly.type
_entity_poly.pdbx_seq_one_letter_code
_entity_poly.pdbx_strand_id
1 'polypeptide(L)'
;FIAWVGEEVAKRHGVKVVHVKLKDTAEAVTRVVAEKAAGRDSGGSVDLVWINGANFLALRQQNLLFGPYAERLPNWRYVDTAGKRSNLVDFTIPHEGYESPWRMAQLVFVYDGKRVGTPPSSVAALLAWAKAHPGRFTHPNVRNFLGSTFLKQALYELAPDPSVLQRPATDATFASTTAPMWAWYDALKPTLWRGGAQFPENGPAQRQLMNDGEVDMMVSFNPSEAAVSASAGLLPDSVRTFTFAKGTIGNTSFVAIPYNAA
;
A
#
# COMPACT_ATOMS: atom_id res chain seq x y z
N PHE A 1 -0.07 -16.31 -9.70
CA PHE A 1 0.97 -16.60 -8.71
C PHE A 1 0.39 -17.34 -7.49
N ILE A 2 -0.61 -16.81 -6.76
CA ILE A 2 -1.17 -17.45 -5.56
C ILE A 2 -1.77 -18.84 -5.87
N ALA A 3 -2.45 -19.01 -6.99
CA ALA A 3 -2.95 -20.33 -7.40
C ALA A 3 -1.82 -21.34 -7.55
N TRP A 4 -0.75 -20.96 -8.26
CA TRP A 4 0.44 -21.81 -8.39
C TRP A 4 1.09 -22.15 -7.04
N VAL A 5 1.20 -21.16 -6.12
CA VAL A 5 1.69 -21.42 -4.75
C VAL A 5 0.81 -22.43 -4.04
N GLY A 6 -0.52 -22.29 -4.16
CA GLY A 6 -1.48 -23.24 -3.56
C GLY A 6 -1.31 -24.67 -4.09
N GLU A 7 -1.12 -24.83 -5.40
CA GLU A 7 -0.87 -26.12 -6.04
C GLU A 7 0.44 -26.75 -5.56
N GLU A 8 1.53 -25.96 -5.49
CA GLU A 8 2.84 -26.45 -5.03
C GLU A 8 2.84 -26.82 -3.54
N VAL A 9 2.14 -26.04 -2.70
CA VAL A 9 2.00 -26.33 -1.28
C VAL A 9 1.17 -27.61 -1.07
N ALA A 10 0.08 -27.76 -1.80
CA ALA A 10 -0.74 -28.99 -1.73
C ALA A 10 0.08 -30.22 -2.16
N LYS A 11 0.83 -30.10 -3.26
CA LYS A 11 1.67 -31.18 -3.79
C LYS A 11 2.81 -31.58 -2.85
N ARG A 12 3.48 -30.62 -2.23
CA ARG A 12 4.69 -30.86 -1.41
C ARG A 12 4.38 -31.15 0.04
N HIS A 13 3.30 -30.62 0.57
CA HIS A 13 3.00 -30.63 2.00
C HIS A 13 1.62 -31.15 2.35
N GLY A 14 0.78 -31.48 1.36
CA GLY A 14 -0.58 -31.97 1.58
C GLY A 14 -1.53 -30.92 2.17
N VAL A 15 -1.13 -29.63 2.14
CA VAL A 15 -1.90 -28.52 2.73
C VAL A 15 -2.68 -27.81 1.64
N LYS A 16 -4.00 -27.69 1.82
CA LYS A 16 -4.87 -26.93 0.93
C LYS A 16 -4.85 -25.45 1.30
N VAL A 17 -4.33 -24.60 0.42
CA VAL A 17 -4.38 -23.15 0.57
C VAL A 17 -5.72 -22.61 0.07
N VAL A 18 -6.48 -21.96 0.93
CA VAL A 18 -7.72 -21.27 0.60
C VAL A 18 -7.45 -19.75 0.55
N HIS A 19 -7.37 -19.20 -0.67
CA HIS A 19 -7.10 -17.77 -0.85
C HIS A 19 -8.39 -16.97 -0.74
N VAL A 20 -8.55 -16.25 0.38
CA VAL A 20 -9.65 -15.30 0.61
C VAL A 20 -9.24 -13.93 0.13
N LYS A 21 -9.91 -13.42 -0.93
CA LYS A 21 -9.68 -12.07 -1.44
C LYS A 21 -10.41 -11.07 -0.57
N LEU A 22 -9.67 -10.06 -0.08
CA LEU A 22 -10.19 -8.95 0.70
C LEU A 22 -10.06 -7.65 -0.11
N LYS A 23 -10.92 -6.68 0.16
CA LYS A 23 -10.80 -5.33 -0.40
C LYS A 23 -9.68 -4.53 0.27
N ASP A 24 -9.49 -4.77 1.58
CA ASP A 24 -8.43 -4.19 2.40
C ASP A 24 -8.02 -5.19 3.49
N THR A 25 -6.74 -5.22 3.87
CA THR A 25 -6.21 -6.07 4.94
C THR A 25 -6.85 -5.75 6.30
N ALA A 26 -7.32 -4.54 6.51
CA ALA A 26 -8.05 -4.15 7.73
C ALA A 26 -9.28 -5.03 8.01
N GLU A 27 -9.88 -5.66 6.99
CA GLU A 27 -10.98 -6.62 7.17
C GLU A 27 -10.51 -7.87 7.93
N ALA A 28 -9.30 -8.40 7.59
CA ALA A 28 -8.73 -9.53 8.32
C ALA A 28 -8.32 -9.14 9.74
N VAL A 29 -7.74 -7.94 9.92
CA VAL A 29 -7.41 -7.41 11.26
C VAL A 29 -8.64 -7.33 12.14
N THR A 30 -9.73 -6.74 11.63
CA THR A 30 -11.00 -6.64 12.37
C THR A 30 -11.53 -8.02 12.77
N ARG A 31 -11.40 -9.00 11.89
CA ARG A 31 -11.82 -10.38 12.16
C ARG A 31 -11.02 -11.02 13.29
N VAL A 32 -9.69 -10.92 13.26
CA VAL A 32 -8.81 -11.45 14.31
C VAL A 32 -9.09 -10.78 15.67
N VAL A 33 -9.29 -9.46 15.68
CA VAL A 33 -9.65 -8.72 16.90
C VAL A 33 -11.01 -9.17 17.44
N ALA A 34 -12.00 -9.36 16.58
CA ALA A 34 -13.33 -9.84 16.99
C ALA A 34 -13.28 -11.28 17.54
N GLU A 35 -12.45 -12.15 16.96
CA GLU A 35 -12.23 -13.51 17.45
C GLU A 35 -11.62 -13.49 18.86
N LYS A 36 -10.66 -12.62 19.13
CA LYS A 36 -10.09 -12.44 20.47
C LYS A 36 -11.14 -11.97 21.47
N ALA A 37 -11.95 -10.98 21.10
CA ALA A 37 -13.01 -10.48 21.95
C ALA A 37 -14.08 -11.56 22.24
N ALA A 38 -14.27 -12.51 21.32
CA ALA A 38 -15.17 -13.67 21.49
C ALA A 38 -14.53 -14.84 22.24
N GLY A 39 -13.29 -14.73 22.74
CA GLY A 39 -12.57 -15.79 23.45
C GLY A 39 -12.10 -16.94 22.56
N ARG A 40 -11.99 -16.75 21.25
CA ARG A 40 -11.49 -17.76 20.31
C ARG A 40 -9.97 -17.74 20.28
N ASP A 41 -9.32 -18.44 21.18
CA ASP A 41 -7.87 -18.50 21.32
C ASP A 41 -7.20 -19.60 20.46
N SER A 42 -7.96 -20.40 19.68
CA SER A 42 -7.49 -21.38 18.73
C SER A 42 -8.49 -21.59 17.60
N GLY A 43 -8.04 -22.14 16.46
CA GLY A 43 -8.90 -22.43 15.31
C GLY A 43 -9.53 -21.17 14.74
N GLY A 44 -8.74 -20.12 14.61
CA GLY A 44 -9.13 -18.86 13.99
C GLY A 44 -9.54 -19.02 12.53
N SER A 45 -10.18 -18.03 11.97
CA SER A 45 -10.61 -18.04 10.56
C SER A 45 -9.54 -17.55 9.58
N VAL A 46 -8.38 -17.16 10.08
CA VAL A 46 -7.23 -16.64 9.30
C VAL A 46 -5.96 -17.33 9.80
N ASP A 47 -5.33 -18.10 8.92
CA ASP A 47 -4.07 -18.80 9.25
C ASP A 47 -2.83 -18.00 8.82
N LEU A 48 -2.95 -17.26 7.73
CA LEU A 48 -1.88 -16.42 7.19
C LEU A 48 -2.49 -15.15 6.61
N VAL A 49 -1.96 -14.01 6.97
CA VAL A 49 -2.44 -12.71 6.48
C VAL A 49 -1.31 -11.95 5.80
N TRP A 50 -1.58 -11.41 4.61
CA TRP A 50 -0.74 -10.40 4.03
C TRP A 50 -0.98 -9.09 4.77
N ILE A 51 0.07 -8.53 5.36
CA ILE A 51 -0.06 -7.41 6.30
C ILE A 51 1.05 -6.40 6.06
N ASN A 52 0.78 -5.14 6.38
CA ASN A 52 1.82 -4.12 6.55
C ASN A 52 1.29 -2.86 7.25
N GLY A 53 2.22 -2.03 7.70
CA GLY A 53 2.00 -0.70 8.28
C GLY A 53 1.11 -0.71 9.51
N ALA A 54 0.05 0.10 9.48
CA ALA A 54 -0.86 0.25 10.59
C ALA A 54 -1.59 -1.05 10.98
N ASN A 55 -1.81 -1.95 10.02
CA ASN A 55 -2.44 -3.25 10.25
C ASN A 55 -1.54 -4.18 11.09
N PHE A 56 -0.24 -4.23 10.76
CA PHE A 56 0.75 -4.96 11.56
C PHE A 56 0.83 -4.40 12.98
N LEU A 57 0.99 -3.08 13.11
CA LEU A 57 1.07 -2.40 14.40
C LEU A 57 -0.17 -2.69 15.26
N ALA A 58 -1.36 -2.64 14.68
CA ALA A 58 -2.61 -2.89 15.41
C ALA A 58 -2.69 -4.31 16.01
N LEU A 59 -2.27 -5.34 15.27
CA LEU A 59 -2.22 -6.70 15.80
C LEU A 59 -1.05 -6.90 16.78
N ARG A 60 0.11 -6.28 16.49
CA ARG A 60 1.31 -6.42 17.32
C ARG A 60 1.11 -5.81 18.71
N GLN A 61 0.53 -4.61 18.80
CA GLN A 61 0.24 -3.94 20.07
C GLN A 61 -0.73 -4.71 20.96
N GLN A 62 -1.60 -5.51 20.39
CA GLN A 62 -2.60 -6.31 21.11
C GLN A 62 -2.13 -7.75 21.35
N ASN A 63 -0.88 -8.11 21.00
CA ASN A 63 -0.34 -9.47 21.07
C ASN A 63 -1.20 -10.50 20.28
N LEU A 64 -1.70 -10.10 19.12
CA LEU A 64 -2.55 -10.93 18.27
C LEU A 64 -1.81 -11.57 17.10
N LEU A 65 -0.47 -11.67 17.18
CA LEU A 65 0.37 -12.36 16.22
C LEU A 65 1.14 -13.50 16.87
N PHE A 66 1.23 -14.62 16.16
CA PHE A 66 2.12 -15.72 16.51
C PHE A 66 3.58 -15.32 16.18
N GLY A 67 4.48 -15.59 17.08
CA GLY A 67 5.90 -15.32 16.84
C GLY A 67 6.73 -15.15 18.12
N PRO A 68 8.03 -14.79 17.95
CA PRO A 68 8.74 -14.59 16.67
C PRO A 68 8.98 -15.91 15.93
N TYR A 69 8.79 -15.91 14.61
CA TYR A 69 8.97 -17.14 13.80
C TYR A 69 9.84 -16.92 12.55
N ALA A 70 9.82 -15.71 11.97
CA ALA A 70 10.34 -15.46 10.62
C ALA A 70 11.81 -15.84 10.46
N GLU A 71 12.65 -15.45 11.43
CA GLU A 71 14.10 -15.71 11.39
C GLU A 71 14.45 -17.19 11.55
N ARG A 72 13.51 -18.00 12.04
CA ARG A 72 13.67 -19.46 12.19
C ARG A 72 13.30 -20.23 10.92
N LEU A 73 12.74 -19.55 9.93
CA LEU A 73 12.41 -20.19 8.64
C LEU A 73 13.69 -20.58 7.90
N PRO A 74 13.78 -21.80 7.32
CA PRO A 74 14.98 -22.27 6.62
C PRO A 74 15.43 -21.34 5.49
N ASN A 75 14.48 -20.64 4.85
CA ASN A 75 14.73 -19.73 3.74
C ASN A 75 15.06 -18.30 4.19
N TRP A 76 15.06 -18.00 5.49
CA TRP A 76 15.46 -16.69 6.00
C TRP A 76 16.86 -16.27 5.54
N ARG A 77 17.75 -17.24 5.38
CA ARG A 77 19.12 -17.04 4.86
C ARG A 77 19.19 -16.34 3.49
N TYR A 78 18.09 -16.33 2.75
CA TYR A 78 18.00 -15.64 1.45
C TYR A 78 17.40 -14.23 1.56
N VAL A 79 16.98 -13.81 2.74
CA VAL A 79 16.47 -12.47 2.98
C VAL A 79 17.65 -11.51 3.14
N ASP A 80 17.76 -10.56 2.24
CA ASP A 80 18.79 -9.51 2.32
C ASP A 80 18.43 -8.51 3.43
N THR A 81 18.96 -8.75 4.62
CA THR A 81 18.75 -7.89 5.79
C THR A 81 19.82 -6.80 5.89
N ALA A 82 20.98 -6.98 5.25
CA ALA A 82 22.07 -6.04 5.26
C ALA A 82 21.88 -4.91 4.23
N GLY A 83 21.58 -5.28 2.98
CA GLY A 83 21.42 -4.33 1.88
C GLY A 83 20.01 -3.71 1.82
N LYS A 84 18.99 -4.36 2.43
CA LYS A 84 17.59 -3.91 2.39
C LYS A 84 16.98 -3.85 3.79
N ARG A 85 17.24 -2.76 4.48
CA ARG A 85 16.71 -2.55 5.83
C ARG A 85 15.17 -2.64 5.89
N SER A 86 14.47 -2.34 4.78
CA SER A 86 13.01 -2.53 4.68
C SER A 86 12.55 -3.98 4.87
N ASN A 87 13.46 -4.96 4.86
CA ASN A 87 13.14 -6.34 5.20
C ASN A 87 13.12 -6.61 6.72
N LEU A 88 13.52 -5.63 7.53
CA LEU A 88 13.54 -5.71 9.00
C LEU A 88 12.52 -4.79 9.66
N VAL A 89 11.89 -3.90 8.88
CA VAL A 89 10.92 -2.93 9.38
C VAL A 89 9.73 -2.86 8.43
N ASP A 90 8.55 -2.84 8.99
CA ASP A 90 7.33 -2.56 8.24
C ASP A 90 7.02 -1.07 8.32
N PHE A 91 7.29 -0.33 7.23
CA PHE A 91 7.43 1.12 7.22
C PHE A 91 8.47 1.59 8.26
N THR A 92 8.02 1.97 9.45
CA THR A 92 8.91 2.44 10.53
C THR A 92 8.92 1.51 11.74
N ILE A 93 8.13 0.43 11.72
CA ILE A 93 7.95 -0.47 12.86
C ILE A 93 8.87 -1.69 12.70
N PRO A 94 9.80 -1.97 13.63
CA PRO A 94 10.57 -3.21 13.62
C PRO A 94 9.64 -4.42 13.69
N HIS A 95 9.82 -5.38 12.77
CA HIS A 95 8.94 -6.55 12.73
C HIS A 95 9.28 -7.61 13.79
N GLU A 96 10.48 -7.59 14.35
CA GLU A 96 10.93 -8.46 15.46
C GLU A 96 10.63 -9.95 15.24
N GLY A 97 10.64 -10.40 13.99
CA GLY A 97 10.34 -11.78 13.61
C GLY A 97 8.86 -12.20 13.64
N TYR A 98 7.91 -11.28 13.85
CA TYR A 98 6.48 -11.58 13.88
C TYR A 98 5.81 -11.54 12.49
N GLU A 99 6.55 -11.15 11.49
CA GLU A 99 6.14 -11.23 10.08
C GLU A 99 7.33 -11.56 9.20
N SER A 100 7.08 -12.21 8.07
CA SER A 100 8.10 -12.63 7.12
C SER A 100 7.99 -11.81 5.84
N PRO A 101 9.12 -11.30 5.30
CA PRO A 101 9.12 -10.58 4.03
C PRO A 101 8.55 -11.42 2.89
N TRP A 102 7.69 -10.79 2.09
CA TRP A 102 7.05 -11.40 0.94
C TRP A 102 7.57 -10.83 -0.38
N ARG A 103 7.50 -9.52 -0.54
CA ARG A 103 8.01 -8.80 -1.72
C ARG A 103 8.16 -7.31 -1.44
N MET A 104 8.99 -6.65 -2.26
CA MET A 104 9.02 -5.19 -2.32
C MET A 104 7.79 -4.67 -3.07
N ALA A 105 7.23 -3.57 -2.55
CA ALA A 105 6.19 -2.78 -3.17
C ALA A 105 6.57 -1.30 -3.10
N GLN A 106 6.01 -0.48 -4.00
CA GLN A 106 6.34 0.94 -4.08
C GLN A 106 5.14 1.71 -4.61
N LEU A 107 4.93 2.92 -4.07
CA LEU A 107 3.97 3.85 -4.66
C LEU A 107 4.45 4.22 -6.05
N VAL A 108 3.60 3.98 -7.03
CA VAL A 108 3.81 4.34 -8.41
C VAL A 108 2.59 5.07 -8.94
N PHE A 109 2.80 5.83 -10.00
CA PHE A 109 1.71 6.39 -10.79
C PHE A 109 1.58 5.59 -12.07
N VAL A 110 0.37 5.29 -12.46
CA VAL A 110 0.04 4.72 -13.77
C VAL A 110 -0.62 5.82 -14.60
N TYR A 111 -0.21 5.99 -15.83
CA TYR A 111 -0.71 7.03 -16.71
C TYR A 111 -0.94 6.51 -18.14
N ASP A 112 -1.85 7.12 -18.86
CA ASP A 112 -2.02 6.88 -20.29
C ASP A 112 -0.99 7.69 -21.08
N GLY A 113 0.00 7.02 -21.66
CA GLY A 113 1.08 7.67 -22.40
C GLY A 113 0.62 8.41 -23.67
N LYS A 114 -0.57 8.10 -24.20
CA LYS A 114 -1.14 8.83 -25.35
C LYS A 114 -1.76 10.16 -24.92
N ARG A 115 -2.20 10.29 -23.66
CA ARG A 115 -2.94 11.45 -23.17
C ARG A 115 -2.09 12.38 -22.31
N VAL A 116 -1.20 11.83 -21.50
CA VAL A 116 -0.39 12.61 -20.54
C VAL A 116 0.88 13.16 -21.16
N GLY A 117 1.46 12.47 -22.16
CA GLY A 117 2.75 12.85 -22.73
C GLY A 117 3.88 12.68 -21.70
N THR A 118 4.44 13.79 -21.22
CA THR A 118 5.47 13.78 -20.17
C THR A 118 4.83 13.75 -18.78
N PRO A 119 5.03 12.69 -17.99
CA PRO A 119 4.44 12.59 -16.66
C PRO A 119 5.12 13.57 -15.67
N PRO A 120 4.41 14.02 -14.63
CA PRO A 120 4.94 14.93 -13.62
C PRO A 120 6.04 14.25 -12.79
N SER A 121 7.13 14.97 -12.53
CA SER A 121 8.31 14.45 -11.83
C SER A 121 8.36 14.74 -10.33
N SER A 122 7.36 15.43 -9.78
CA SER A 122 7.29 15.83 -8.38
C SER A 122 5.87 16.14 -7.96
N VAL A 123 5.65 16.31 -6.65
CA VAL A 123 4.35 16.76 -6.09
C VAL A 123 3.94 18.13 -6.65
N ALA A 124 4.90 19.05 -6.78
CA ALA A 124 4.65 20.37 -7.37
C ALA A 124 4.28 20.28 -8.86
N ALA A 125 5.00 19.45 -9.62
CA ALA A 125 4.71 19.20 -11.03
C ALA A 125 3.35 18.52 -11.23
N LEU A 126 2.96 17.62 -10.32
CA LEU A 126 1.63 16.99 -10.33
C LEU A 126 0.51 18.05 -10.15
N LEU A 127 0.68 18.98 -9.22
CA LEU A 127 -0.28 20.07 -9.02
C LEU A 127 -0.39 20.95 -10.28
N ALA A 128 0.75 21.30 -10.89
CA ALA A 128 0.75 22.10 -12.12
C ALA A 128 0.05 21.37 -13.27
N TRP A 129 0.34 20.08 -13.44
CA TRP A 129 -0.32 19.23 -14.43
C TRP A 129 -1.84 19.13 -14.16
N ALA A 130 -2.26 18.87 -12.92
CA ALA A 130 -3.66 18.73 -12.56
C ALA A 130 -4.47 20.02 -12.77
N LYS A 131 -3.86 21.19 -12.54
CA LYS A 131 -4.45 22.49 -12.85
C LYS A 131 -4.66 22.71 -14.36
N ALA A 132 -3.73 22.22 -15.18
CA ALA A 132 -3.83 22.28 -16.64
C ALA A 132 -4.83 21.24 -17.21
N HIS A 133 -5.10 20.18 -16.47
CA HIS A 133 -5.95 19.05 -16.89
C HIS A 133 -6.98 18.72 -15.80
N PRO A 134 -7.91 19.65 -15.47
CA PRO A 134 -8.85 19.45 -14.38
C PRO A 134 -9.73 18.20 -14.61
N GLY A 135 -9.96 17.45 -13.55
CA GLY A 135 -10.74 16.23 -13.59
C GLY A 135 -9.99 14.99 -14.10
N ARG A 136 -8.74 15.12 -14.57
CA ARG A 136 -8.02 14.01 -15.24
C ARG A 136 -7.14 13.17 -14.32
N PHE A 137 -7.10 13.49 -13.02
CA PHE A 137 -6.42 12.73 -11.96
C PHE A 137 -7.32 12.54 -10.76
N THR A 138 -7.15 11.43 -10.06
CA THR A 138 -7.72 11.19 -8.73
C THR A 138 -6.86 10.19 -7.95
N HIS A 139 -7.18 10.01 -6.69
CA HIS A 139 -6.63 8.97 -5.81
C HIS A 139 -7.78 8.31 -5.03
N PRO A 140 -7.62 7.11 -4.48
CA PRO A 140 -8.63 6.49 -3.63
C PRO A 140 -8.92 7.31 -2.38
N ASN A 141 -10.07 7.06 -1.76
CA ASN A 141 -10.41 7.66 -0.47
C ASN A 141 -9.26 7.46 0.53
N VAL A 142 -8.99 8.45 1.38
CA VAL A 142 -7.87 8.43 2.33
C VAL A 142 -7.99 7.36 3.43
N ARG A 143 -9.15 6.78 3.61
CA ARG A 143 -9.34 5.60 4.47
C ARG A 143 -8.76 4.33 3.84
N ASN A 144 -8.60 4.31 2.52
CA ASN A 144 -7.91 3.25 1.81
C ASN A 144 -6.41 3.45 1.88
N PHE A 145 -5.66 2.36 1.95
CA PHE A 145 -4.19 2.36 1.99
C PHE A 145 -3.55 3.21 0.88
N LEU A 146 -4.03 3.13 -0.36
CA LEU A 146 -3.47 3.90 -1.48
C LEU A 146 -3.70 5.41 -1.31
N GLY A 147 -4.89 5.82 -0.89
CA GLY A 147 -5.19 7.23 -0.67
C GLY A 147 -4.36 7.83 0.45
N SER A 148 -4.23 7.12 1.59
CA SER A 148 -3.37 7.57 2.69
C SER A 148 -1.89 7.58 2.29
N THR A 149 -1.42 6.60 1.52
CA THR A 149 -0.03 6.54 1.05
C THR A 149 0.29 7.66 0.07
N PHE A 150 -0.65 8.03 -0.80
CA PHE A 150 -0.50 9.20 -1.68
C PHE A 150 -0.31 10.50 -0.88
N LEU A 151 -1.11 10.74 0.16
CA LEU A 151 -0.91 11.91 1.03
C LEU A 151 0.40 11.84 1.81
N LYS A 152 0.80 10.66 2.28
CA LYS A 152 2.11 10.48 2.94
C LYS A 152 3.26 10.78 1.98
N GLN A 153 3.16 10.41 0.71
CA GLN A 153 4.16 10.78 -0.30
C GLN A 153 4.27 12.30 -0.44
N ALA A 154 3.14 13.00 -0.52
CA ALA A 154 3.14 14.44 -0.58
C ALA A 154 3.74 15.08 0.69
N LEU A 155 3.41 14.52 1.86
CA LEU A 155 3.98 14.96 3.14
C LEU A 155 5.50 14.80 3.16
N TYR A 156 6.03 13.65 2.71
CA TYR A 156 7.48 13.41 2.65
C TYR A 156 8.21 14.41 1.77
N GLU A 157 7.63 14.75 0.63
CA GLU A 157 8.27 15.68 -0.31
C GLU A 157 8.16 17.14 0.12
N LEU A 158 7.11 17.51 0.84
CA LEU A 158 6.78 18.89 1.22
C LEU A 158 7.14 19.25 2.66
N ALA A 159 7.41 18.26 3.51
CA ALA A 159 7.81 18.53 4.89
C ALA A 159 9.13 19.33 4.92
N PRO A 160 9.21 20.40 5.73
CA PRO A 160 10.44 21.20 5.87
C PRO A 160 11.64 20.38 6.32
N ASP A 161 11.42 19.41 7.22
CA ASP A 161 12.39 18.41 7.64
C ASP A 161 11.73 17.02 7.62
N PRO A 162 11.96 16.22 6.57
CA PRO A 162 11.41 14.87 6.47
C PRO A 162 11.88 13.90 7.57
N SER A 163 12.98 14.19 8.26
CA SER A 163 13.51 13.32 9.32
C SER A 163 12.56 13.21 10.51
N VAL A 164 11.76 14.24 10.76
CA VAL A 164 10.75 14.22 11.84
C VAL A 164 9.66 13.18 11.61
N LEU A 165 9.42 12.79 10.34
CA LEU A 165 8.42 11.78 9.97
C LEU A 165 8.84 10.35 10.36
N GLN A 166 10.08 10.17 10.80
CA GLN A 166 10.60 8.89 11.33
C GLN A 166 10.34 8.73 12.82
N ARG A 167 9.70 9.68 13.47
CA ARG A 167 9.41 9.70 14.91
C ARG A 167 7.89 9.78 15.13
N PRO A 168 7.40 9.36 16.30
CA PRO A 168 6.01 9.58 16.68
C PRO A 168 5.65 11.07 16.59
N ALA A 169 4.47 11.36 16.02
CA ALA A 169 3.97 12.72 15.95
C ALA A 169 3.68 13.28 17.36
N THR A 170 3.94 14.56 17.54
CA THR A 170 3.54 15.32 18.73
C THR A 170 2.71 16.52 18.31
N ASP A 171 1.85 17.03 19.18
CA ASP A 171 1.03 18.20 18.90
C ASP A 171 1.89 19.42 18.51
N ALA A 172 3.06 19.56 19.13
CA ALA A 172 3.98 20.66 18.86
C ALA A 172 4.57 20.65 17.43
N THR A 173 4.78 19.47 16.86
CA THR A 173 5.40 19.32 15.52
C THR A 173 4.39 19.06 14.42
N PHE A 174 3.22 18.53 14.73
CA PHE A 174 2.23 18.11 13.75
C PHE A 174 1.82 19.24 12.80
N ALA A 175 1.37 20.37 13.35
CA ALA A 175 0.86 21.47 12.56
C ALA A 175 1.90 22.04 11.59
N SER A 176 3.11 22.34 12.08
CA SER A 176 4.18 22.91 11.26
C SER A 176 4.69 21.93 10.20
N THR A 177 4.77 20.64 10.51
CA THR A 177 5.22 19.61 9.57
C THR A 177 4.21 19.35 8.47
N THR A 178 2.91 19.38 8.78
CA THR A 178 1.85 18.99 7.82
C THR A 178 1.29 20.18 7.03
N ALA A 179 1.44 21.43 7.53
CA ALA A 179 0.87 22.62 6.90
C ALA A 179 1.22 22.77 5.39
N PRO A 180 2.47 22.57 4.93
CA PRO A 180 2.79 22.67 3.50
C PRO A 180 2.05 21.62 2.65
N MET A 181 1.88 20.40 3.17
CA MET A 181 1.13 19.35 2.48
C MET A 181 -0.35 19.69 2.40
N TRP A 182 -0.96 20.22 3.47
CA TRP A 182 -2.36 20.63 3.45
C TRP A 182 -2.60 21.79 2.50
N ALA A 183 -1.75 22.81 2.49
CA ALA A 183 -1.84 23.91 1.54
C ALA A 183 -1.74 23.43 0.08
N TRP A 184 -0.85 22.48 -0.19
CA TRP A 184 -0.74 21.85 -1.51
C TRP A 184 -2.00 21.04 -1.84
N TYR A 185 -2.52 20.25 -0.90
CA TYR A 185 -3.69 19.42 -1.12
C TYR A 185 -4.97 20.23 -1.32
N ASP A 186 -5.14 21.34 -0.59
CA ASP A 186 -6.25 22.27 -0.79
C ASP A 186 -6.23 22.90 -2.19
N ALA A 187 -5.03 23.16 -2.74
CA ALA A 187 -4.87 23.61 -4.10
C ALA A 187 -5.08 22.50 -5.15
N LEU A 188 -4.75 21.24 -4.83
CA LEU A 188 -4.94 20.08 -5.71
C LEU A 188 -6.39 19.64 -5.76
N LYS A 189 -7.06 19.54 -4.62
CA LYS A 189 -8.38 18.92 -4.46
C LYS A 189 -9.42 19.40 -5.48
N PRO A 190 -9.61 20.70 -5.73
CA PRO A 190 -10.59 21.17 -6.71
C PRO A 190 -10.27 20.80 -8.17
N THR A 191 -9.03 20.38 -8.45
CA THR A 191 -8.61 19.92 -9.78
C THR A 191 -8.79 18.43 -10.02
N LEU A 192 -9.09 17.67 -8.96
CA LEU A 192 -9.28 16.23 -9.04
C LEU A 192 -10.60 15.87 -9.78
N TRP A 193 -10.72 14.63 -10.16
CA TRP A 193 -11.94 14.06 -10.70
C TRP A 193 -13.17 14.49 -9.87
N ARG A 194 -14.22 14.94 -10.55
CA ARG A 194 -15.43 15.52 -9.94
C ARG A 194 -15.15 16.65 -8.95
N GLY A 195 -14.10 17.45 -9.19
CA GLY A 195 -13.73 18.56 -8.32
C GLY A 195 -13.32 18.14 -6.90
N GLY A 196 -12.89 16.90 -6.71
CA GLY A 196 -12.55 16.37 -5.39
C GLY A 196 -13.73 16.21 -4.43
N ALA A 197 -14.97 16.24 -4.95
CA ALA A 197 -16.17 15.99 -4.15
C ALA A 197 -16.40 14.48 -3.88
N GLN A 198 -15.84 13.64 -4.74
CA GLN A 198 -15.93 12.18 -4.65
C GLN A 198 -14.56 11.55 -4.93
N PHE A 199 -14.34 10.40 -4.32
CA PHE A 199 -13.11 9.62 -4.48
C PHE A 199 -13.47 8.15 -4.75
N PRO A 200 -12.73 7.45 -5.62
CA PRO A 200 -12.89 6.00 -5.75
C PRO A 200 -12.63 5.32 -4.39
N GLU A 201 -13.38 4.28 -4.10
CA GLU A 201 -13.29 3.56 -2.83
C GLU A 201 -11.92 2.88 -2.65
N ASN A 202 -11.35 2.37 -3.75
CA ASN A 202 -10.13 1.55 -3.74
C ASN A 202 -9.42 1.58 -5.10
N GLY A 203 -8.29 0.86 -5.21
CA GLY A 203 -7.52 0.74 -6.44
C GLY A 203 -8.31 0.19 -7.64
N PRO A 204 -9.04 -0.93 -7.50
CA PRO A 204 -9.92 -1.42 -8.56
C PRO A 204 -10.93 -0.41 -9.09
N ALA A 205 -11.59 0.34 -8.21
CA ALA A 205 -12.52 1.40 -8.62
C ALA A 205 -11.80 2.53 -9.36
N GLN A 206 -10.61 2.93 -8.90
CA GLN A 206 -9.78 3.92 -9.58
C GLN A 206 -9.32 3.43 -10.97
N ARG A 207 -8.93 2.16 -11.09
CA ARG A 207 -8.55 1.55 -12.37
C ARG A 207 -9.72 1.54 -13.35
N GLN A 208 -10.95 1.31 -12.87
CA GLN A 208 -12.13 1.38 -13.71
C GLN A 208 -12.33 2.78 -14.31
N LEU A 209 -12.18 3.85 -13.49
CA LEU A 209 -12.23 5.23 -13.99
C LEU A 209 -11.19 5.50 -15.09
N MET A 210 -10.00 4.92 -14.97
CA MET A 210 -8.97 5.04 -15.99
C MET A 210 -9.32 4.26 -17.25
N ASN A 211 -9.87 3.04 -17.13
CA ASN A 211 -10.32 2.24 -18.25
C ASN A 211 -11.46 2.94 -19.02
N ASP A 212 -12.38 3.57 -18.31
CA ASP A 212 -13.51 4.31 -18.88
C ASP A 212 -13.08 5.66 -19.46
N GLY A 213 -11.80 6.03 -19.33
CA GLY A 213 -11.25 7.27 -19.84
C GLY A 213 -11.68 8.51 -19.04
N GLU A 214 -12.22 8.36 -17.83
CA GLU A 214 -12.57 9.49 -16.96
C GLU A 214 -11.33 10.15 -16.35
N VAL A 215 -10.26 9.38 -16.07
CA VAL A 215 -8.97 9.90 -15.61
C VAL A 215 -7.83 9.41 -16.51
N ASP A 216 -6.73 10.17 -16.56
CA ASP A 216 -5.55 9.85 -17.35
C ASP A 216 -4.38 9.39 -16.49
N MET A 217 -4.48 9.57 -15.19
CA MET A 217 -3.51 9.07 -14.21
C MET A 217 -4.20 8.51 -12.97
N MET A 218 -3.56 7.50 -12.38
CA MET A 218 -3.97 6.90 -11.11
C MET A 218 -2.75 6.52 -10.26
N VAL A 219 -2.95 6.22 -8.98
CA VAL A 219 -1.92 5.72 -8.07
C VAL A 219 -2.05 4.21 -7.86
N SER A 220 -0.93 3.53 -7.67
CA SER A 220 -0.87 2.11 -7.29
C SER A 220 0.29 1.88 -6.32
N PHE A 221 0.23 0.80 -5.55
CA PHE A 221 1.37 0.33 -4.74
C PHE A 221 1.99 -0.94 -5.33
N ASN A 222 1.65 -1.24 -6.58
CA ASN A 222 2.21 -2.34 -7.35
C ASN A 222 3.00 -1.80 -8.56
N PRO A 223 4.33 -1.86 -8.58
CA PRO A 223 5.14 -1.38 -9.70
C PRO A 223 4.78 -2.02 -11.06
N SER A 224 4.21 -3.22 -11.05
CA SER A 224 3.78 -3.93 -12.26
C SER A 224 2.33 -3.65 -12.66
N GLU A 225 1.63 -2.73 -12.00
CA GLU A 225 0.17 -2.50 -12.21
C GLU A 225 -0.16 -2.20 -13.67
N ALA A 226 0.58 -1.30 -14.31
CA ALA A 226 0.32 -0.95 -15.72
C ALA A 226 0.46 -2.16 -16.64
N ALA A 227 1.57 -2.88 -16.55
CA ALA A 227 1.85 -4.04 -17.40
C ALA A 227 0.85 -5.17 -17.18
N VAL A 228 0.54 -5.50 -15.93
CA VAL A 228 -0.40 -6.58 -15.59
C VAL A 228 -1.81 -6.23 -16.02
N SER A 229 -2.24 -4.98 -15.82
CA SER A 229 -3.59 -4.54 -16.19
C SER A 229 -3.77 -4.44 -17.72
N ALA A 230 -2.75 -3.98 -18.44
CA ALA A 230 -2.78 -3.98 -19.91
C ALA A 230 -2.84 -5.42 -20.47
N SER A 231 -1.96 -6.32 -19.97
CA SER A 231 -1.95 -7.73 -20.41
C SER A 231 -3.27 -8.47 -20.11
N ALA A 232 -4.00 -8.03 -19.08
CA ALA A 232 -5.30 -8.59 -18.72
C ALA A 232 -6.48 -7.90 -19.44
N GLY A 233 -6.24 -6.92 -20.31
CA GLY A 233 -7.28 -6.15 -20.98
C GLY A 233 -8.10 -5.23 -20.06
N LEU A 234 -7.56 -4.91 -18.87
CA LEU A 234 -8.20 -4.06 -17.87
C LEU A 234 -7.81 -2.58 -18.01
N LEU A 235 -6.80 -2.29 -18.78
CA LEU A 235 -6.33 -0.94 -19.15
C LEU A 235 -5.82 -0.95 -20.58
N PRO A 236 -5.79 0.20 -21.26
CA PRO A 236 -5.23 0.30 -22.61
C PRO A 236 -3.74 -0.06 -22.66
N ASP A 237 -3.25 -0.53 -23.80
CA ASP A 237 -1.81 -0.84 -24.02
C ASP A 237 -0.89 0.39 -23.94
N SER A 238 -1.48 1.60 -24.00
CA SER A 238 -0.76 2.87 -23.87
C SER A 238 -0.35 3.22 -22.44
N VAL A 239 -0.84 2.48 -21.42
CA VAL A 239 -0.50 2.79 -20.02
C VAL A 239 0.96 2.51 -19.71
N ARG A 240 1.53 3.36 -18.88
CA ARG A 240 2.93 3.29 -18.40
C ARG A 240 2.96 3.59 -16.92
N THR A 241 4.08 3.25 -16.29
CA THR A 241 4.35 3.50 -14.88
C THR A 241 5.44 4.55 -14.73
N PHE A 242 5.31 5.45 -13.75
CA PHE A 242 6.39 6.35 -13.34
C PHE A 242 6.43 6.53 -11.82
N THR A 243 7.56 7.03 -11.35
CA THR A 243 7.79 7.52 -9.98
C THR A 243 8.25 8.97 -10.04
N PHE A 244 8.19 9.68 -8.94
CA PHE A 244 8.78 11.01 -8.87
C PHE A 244 10.31 10.93 -8.93
N ALA A 245 10.95 12.00 -9.40
CA ALA A 245 12.42 12.05 -9.59
C ALA A 245 13.23 11.81 -8.31
N LYS A 246 12.69 12.23 -7.16
CA LYS A 246 13.28 11.98 -5.83
C LYS A 246 12.92 10.61 -5.25
N GLY A 247 12.22 9.79 -6.01
CA GLY A 247 11.67 8.51 -5.56
C GLY A 247 10.28 8.64 -4.95
N THR A 248 9.71 7.50 -4.64
CA THR A 248 8.40 7.39 -3.98
C THR A 248 8.47 6.39 -2.84
N ILE A 249 7.52 6.47 -1.91
CA ILE A 249 7.46 5.59 -0.75
C ILE A 249 7.46 4.13 -1.21
N GLY A 250 8.45 3.38 -0.72
CA GLY A 250 8.54 1.93 -0.90
C GLY A 250 8.46 1.22 0.44
N ASN A 251 7.99 0.00 0.43
CA ASN A 251 7.99 -0.88 1.60
C ASN A 251 8.12 -2.34 1.18
N THR A 252 8.64 -3.16 2.07
CA THR A 252 8.49 -4.60 1.96
C THR A 252 7.07 -4.95 2.41
N SER A 253 6.36 -5.76 1.64
CA SER A 253 5.11 -6.38 2.08
C SER A 253 5.45 -7.66 2.83
N PHE A 254 4.68 -7.96 3.86
CA PHE A 254 4.92 -9.08 4.75
C PHE A 254 3.75 -10.04 4.81
N VAL A 255 4.01 -11.20 5.39
CA VAL A 255 2.99 -12.15 5.82
C VAL A 255 3.17 -12.44 7.30
N ALA A 256 2.07 -12.46 8.03
CA ALA A 256 2.04 -12.75 9.46
C ALA A 256 1.05 -13.88 9.77
N ILE A 257 1.26 -14.53 10.90
CA ILE A 257 0.39 -15.60 11.41
C ILE A 257 -0.38 -15.02 12.60
N PRO A 258 -1.72 -15.01 12.57
CA PRO A 258 -2.52 -14.64 13.74
C PRO A 258 -2.25 -15.55 14.93
N TYR A 259 -2.46 -15.04 16.15
CA TYR A 259 -2.21 -15.77 17.41
C TYR A 259 -2.99 -17.04 17.56
N ASN A 260 -4.18 -17.13 16.94
CA ASN A 260 -5.14 -18.21 17.02
C ASN A 260 -5.26 -19.02 15.72
N ALA A 261 -4.29 -18.95 14.82
CA ALA A 261 -4.22 -19.74 13.61
C ALA A 261 -4.31 -21.25 13.92
N ALA A 262 -4.81 -22.05 12.96
CA ALA A 262 -5.01 -23.48 13.12
C ALA A 262 -3.71 -24.29 13.12
#